data_30808f88a5661c56585fb3fbe9ead4bd
#
_entry.id   30808f88a5661c56585fb3fbe9ead4bd
#
_cell.length_a   1.000
_cell.length_b   1.000
_cell.length_c   1.000
_cell.angle_alpha   90.00
_cell.angle_beta   90.00
_cell.angle_gamma   90.00
#
_symmetry.space_group_name_H-M   'P 1'
#
loop_
_entity.id
_entity.type
_entity.pdbx_description
1 polymer ?
#
loop_
_entity_poly.entity_id
_entity_poly.type
_entity_poly.pdbx_seq_one_letter_code
_entity_poly.pdbx_strand_id
1 'polypeptide(L)'
;MIICVGEILADMIGKTEGGRTVYERYAGGAPFNVACGMKDLGTECGFCGRVGQDLIGDFLVGFAAQKGFDFLDMGKDPERNTTLAFVELDEKGERHFSFYRKHTADYALPLSAVEKIVAAADIVHLGSLMLSEPEGRAFADKLIESARKAGKKVSFDVNYRDDIFKSQEEAVSVYGKYLEKADIVKLSEEELSLFSNAATAEEKLFEKAVGGKIVFVTLGSGGSMVCADGKIWKESIRPVRAVDTTGAGDAFFAGVLSAMDAGERDWNKVLRIGNACGSLTVQHKGAVGAFCKESVIRALED
;
A
#
# COMPACT_ATOMS: atom_id res chain seq x y z
N MET A 1 -8.98 -14.15 5.79
CA MET A 1 -7.55 -13.79 5.59
C MET A 1 -7.40 -12.82 4.43
N ILE A 2 -6.55 -11.80 4.57
CA ILE A 2 -6.20 -10.83 3.51
C ILE A 2 -4.82 -11.15 2.96
N ILE A 3 -4.67 -11.26 1.63
CA ILE A 3 -3.37 -11.47 1.00
C ILE A 3 -3.00 -10.22 0.19
N CYS A 4 -1.89 -9.59 0.55
CA CYS A 4 -1.29 -8.49 -0.19
C CYS A 4 -0.38 -9.03 -1.30
N VAL A 5 -0.50 -8.47 -2.49
CA VAL A 5 0.20 -8.96 -3.67
C VAL A 5 0.84 -7.78 -4.40
N GLY A 6 2.13 -7.86 -4.64
CA GLY A 6 2.82 -6.82 -5.38
C GLY A 6 4.27 -6.61 -5.00
N GLU A 7 4.71 -5.38 -5.12
CA GLU A 7 6.08 -5.01 -4.89
C GLU A 7 6.52 -5.16 -3.43
N ILE A 8 7.71 -5.69 -3.27
CA ILE A 8 8.60 -5.54 -2.13
C ILE A 8 9.93 -5.02 -2.68
N LEU A 9 10.48 -4.01 -2.05
CA LEU A 9 11.67 -3.31 -2.50
C LEU A 9 12.54 -2.86 -1.33
N ALA A 10 13.76 -2.43 -1.61
CA ALA A 10 14.58 -1.82 -0.58
C ALA A 10 14.60 -0.30 -0.73
N ASP A 11 14.15 0.39 0.32
CA ASP A 11 14.31 1.83 0.48
C ASP A 11 15.73 2.10 1.00
N MET A 12 16.51 2.84 0.22
CA MET A 12 17.86 3.28 0.53
C MET A 12 17.80 4.73 0.99
N ILE A 13 17.70 4.93 2.30
CA ILE A 13 17.53 6.28 2.88
C ILE A 13 18.91 6.89 3.13
N GLY A 14 19.21 7.97 2.39
CA GLY A 14 20.46 8.69 2.46
C GLY A 14 20.57 9.56 3.71
N LYS A 15 21.77 9.56 4.33
CA LYS A 15 22.14 10.44 5.42
C LYS A 15 23.56 10.96 5.21
N THR A 16 23.76 12.27 5.25
CA THR A 16 25.07 12.86 5.12
C THR A 16 25.74 12.98 6.49
N GLU A 17 26.86 12.28 6.68
CA GLU A 17 27.66 12.29 7.89
C GLU A 17 29.13 12.56 7.55
N GLY A 18 29.72 13.61 8.11
CA GLY A 18 31.13 13.95 7.89
C GLY A 18 31.51 14.17 6.41
N GLY A 19 30.58 14.70 5.58
CA GLY A 19 30.80 14.95 4.15
C GLY A 19 30.70 13.68 3.28
N ARG A 20 30.18 12.59 3.81
CA ARG A 20 29.90 11.34 3.08
C ARG A 20 28.43 11.03 3.17
N THR A 21 27.81 10.58 2.09
CA THR A 21 26.46 10.04 2.10
C THR A 21 26.52 8.55 2.42
N VAL A 22 25.82 8.16 3.50
CA VAL A 22 25.62 6.77 3.91
C VAL A 22 24.17 6.43 3.66
N TYR A 23 23.91 5.26 3.10
CA TYR A 23 22.53 4.78 2.89
C TYR A 23 22.20 3.68 3.88
N GLU A 24 21.13 3.89 4.64
CA GLU A 24 20.51 2.86 5.46
C GLU A 24 19.44 2.14 4.64
N ARG A 25 19.45 0.80 4.71
CA ARG A 25 18.55 -0.05 3.94
C ARG A 25 17.35 -0.45 4.77
N TYR A 26 16.15 -0.19 4.26
CA TYR A 26 14.88 -0.59 4.85
C TYR A 26 14.09 -1.47 3.88
N ALA A 27 13.27 -2.39 4.40
CA ALA A 27 12.29 -3.10 3.60
C ALA A 27 11.08 -2.17 3.40
N GLY A 28 10.61 -2.08 2.15
CA GLY A 28 9.50 -1.24 1.74
C GLY A 28 8.71 -1.88 0.60
N GLY A 29 7.81 -1.09 0.01
CA GLY A 29 6.83 -1.50 -0.98
C GLY A 29 5.42 -1.41 -0.40
N ALA A 30 4.51 -0.67 -1.06
CA ALA A 30 3.21 -0.35 -0.49
C ALA A 30 2.40 -1.58 -0.05
N PRO A 31 2.17 -2.61 -0.88
CA PRO A 31 1.43 -3.80 -0.44
C PRO A 31 2.16 -4.59 0.64
N PHE A 32 3.51 -4.57 0.65
CA PHE A 32 4.29 -5.19 1.71
C PHE A 32 4.16 -4.43 3.04
N ASN A 33 4.18 -3.09 3.00
CA ASN A 33 3.96 -2.25 4.17
C ASN A 33 2.56 -2.47 4.77
N VAL A 34 1.52 -2.56 3.92
CA VAL A 34 0.15 -2.89 4.35
C VAL A 34 0.11 -4.26 5.03
N ALA A 35 0.72 -5.28 4.44
CA ALA A 35 0.78 -6.62 5.04
C ALA A 35 1.49 -6.62 6.40
N CYS A 36 2.63 -5.92 6.50
CA CYS A 36 3.36 -5.78 7.76
C CYS A 36 2.52 -5.08 8.83
N GLY A 37 1.85 -3.98 8.47
CA GLY A 37 0.99 -3.25 9.40
C GLY A 37 -0.19 -4.10 9.90
N MET A 38 -0.85 -4.87 9.01
CA MET A 38 -1.90 -5.82 9.41
C MET A 38 -1.36 -6.89 10.36
N LYS A 39 -0.16 -7.43 10.10
CA LYS A 39 0.46 -8.43 10.97
C LYS A 39 0.80 -7.86 12.35
N ASP A 40 1.31 -6.63 12.40
CA ASP A 40 1.62 -5.91 13.64
C ASP A 40 0.36 -5.59 14.47
N LEU A 41 -0.83 -5.56 13.84
CA LEU A 41 -2.15 -5.48 14.49
C LEU A 41 -2.72 -6.85 14.91
N GLY A 42 -2.05 -7.94 14.57
CA GLY A 42 -2.48 -9.31 14.87
C GLY A 42 -3.54 -9.85 13.91
N THR A 43 -3.69 -9.26 12.73
CA THR A 43 -4.59 -9.74 11.68
C THR A 43 -3.98 -10.95 10.97
N GLU A 44 -4.80 -11.97 10.68
CA GLU A 44 -4.42 -13.11 9.83
C GLU A 44 -4.27 -12.64 8.38
N CYS A 45 -3.02 -12.54 7.92
CA CYS A 45 -2.72 -11.97 6.61
C CYS A 45 -1.52 -12.62 5.95
N GLY A 46 -1.39 -12.40 4.63
CA GLY A 46 -0.29 -12.94 3.84
C GLY A 46 0.28 -11.93 2.87
N PHE A 47 1.43 -12.30 2.32
CA PHE A 47 2.10 -11.55 1.29
C PHE A 47 2.57 -12.45 0.13
N CYS A 48 2.39 -11.96 -1.10
CA CYS A 48 2.96 -12.56 -2.31
C CYS A 48 3.73 -11.50 -3.09
N GLY A 49 5.01 -11.77 -3.34
CA GLY A 49 5.89 -10.86 -4.06
C GLY A 49 7.06 -11.57 -4.72
N ARG A 50 7.87 -10.81 -5.47
CA ARG A 50 9.04 -11.36 -6.15
C ARG A 50 10.22 -10.39 -6.08
N VAL A 51 11.42 -10.93 -5.88
CA VAL A 51 12.68 -10.22 -5.80
C VAL A 51 13.71 -10.82 -6.75
N GLY A 52 14.78 -10.12 -7.02
CA GLY A 52 15.93 -10.67 -7.74
C GLY A 52 16.70 -11.71 -6.93
N GLN A 53 17.44 -12.56 -7.61
CA GLN A 53 18.41 -13.47 -6.98
C GLN A 53 19.71 -12.73 -6.67
N ASP A 54 19.63 -11.73 -5.78
CA ASP A 54 20.72 -10.85 -5.40
C ASP A 54 20.74 -10.61 -3.87
N LEU A 55 21.77 -9.90 -3.37
CA LEU A 55 21.95 -9.62 -1.95
C LEU A 55 20.79 -8.83 -1.33
N ILE A 56 20.14 -7.98 -2.13
CA ILE A 56 18.99 -7.19 -1.66
C ILE A 56 17.76 -8.10 -1.59
N GLY A 57 17.56 -8.97 -2.59
CA GLY A 57 16.51 -9.97 -2.56
C GLY A 57 16.65 -10.93 -1.38
N ASP A 58 17.87 -11.36 -1.04
CA ASP A 58 18.13 -12.21 0.14
C ASP A 58 17.71 -11.50 1.44
N PHE A 59 18.04 -10.22 1.56
CA PHE A 59 17.61 -9.40 2.70
C PHE A 59 16.08 -9.32 2.80
N LEU A 60 15.39 -9.02 1.70
CA LEU A 60 13.94 -8.84 1.72
C LEU A 60 13.20 -10.13 2.00
N VAL A 61 13.66 -11.26 1.43
CA VAL A 61 13.10 -12.59 1.73
C VAL A 61 13.30 -12.94 3.21
N GLY A 62 14.50 -12.70 3.75
CA GLY A 62 14.77 -12.93 5.17
C GLY A 62 13.92 -12.05 6.08
N PHE A 63 13.73 -10.78 5.73
CA PHE A 63 12.87 -9.86 6.47
C PHE A 63 11.39 -10.29 6.44
N ALA A 64 10.86 -10.64 5.25
CA ALA A 64 9.49 -11.12 5.11
C ALA A 64 9.24 -12.41 5.90
N ALA A 65 10.19 -13.36 5.89
CA ALA A 65 10.09 -14.59 6.66
C ALA A 65 10.01 -14.34 8.19
N GLN A 66 10.73 -13.33 8.69
CA GLN A 66 10.70 -12.97 10.12
C GLN A 66 9.38 -12.33 10.56
N LYS A 67 8.59 -11.77 9.64
CA LYS A 67 7.28 -11.18 9.96
C LYS A 67 6.24 -12.22 10.38
N GLY A 68 6.43 -13.49 10.01
CA GLY A 68 5.53 -14.57 10.42
C GLY A 68 4.14 -14.46 9.78
N PHE A 69 4.06 -14.10 8.51
CA PHE A 69 2.80 -14.09 7.75
C PHE A 69 2.16 -15.49 7.72
N ASP A 70 0.83 -15.53 7.74
CA ASP A 70 0.07 -16.79 7.70
C ASP A 70 0.09 -17.42 6.28
N PHE A 71 0.33 -16.58 5.26
CA PHE A 71 0.65 -16.98 3.89
C PHE A 71 1.84 -16.17 3.39
N LEU A 72 2.88 -16.83 2.89
CA LEU A 72 4.05 -16.17 2.31
C LEU A 72 4.48 -16.90 1.05
N ASP A 73 4.36 -16.24 -0.10
CA ASP A 73 4.88 -16.73 -1.40
C ASP A 73 5.88 -15.69 -1.95
N MET A 74 7.16 -15.89 -1.63
CA MET A 74 8.28 -15.03 -2.03
C MET A 74 9.17 -15.76 -3.01
N GLY A 75 9.06 -15.41 -4.30
CA GLY A 75 9.90 -15.94 -5.36
C GLY A 75 11.16 -15.11 -5.58
N LYS A 76 12.27 -15.79 -5.99
CA LYS A 76 13.47 -15.14 -6.53
C LYS A 76 13.53 -15.30 -8.03
N ASP A 77 13.85 -14.23 -8.74
CA ASP A 77 14.06 -14.23 -10.19
C ASP A 77 15.55 -14.27 -10.49
N PRO A 78 16.06 -15.26 -11.26
CA PRO A 78 17.48 -15.37 -11.57
C PRO A 78 17.95 -14.38 -12.64
N GLU A 79 17.02 -13.76 -13.39
CA GLU A 79 17.35 -12.89 -14.52
C GLU A 79 17.11 -11.41 -14.23
N ARG A 80 16.23 -11.11 -13.25
CA ARG A 80 15.84 -9.74 -12.89
C ARG A 80 16.46 -9.32 -11.56
N ASN A 81 16.70 -8.00 -11.44
CA ASN A 81 17.21 -7.43 -10.20
C ASN A 81 16.08 -7.15 -9.20
N THR A 82 16.44 -7.00 -7.94
CA THR A 82 15.55 -6.45 -6.91
C THR A 82 15.39 -4.94 -7.11
N THR A 83 14.18 -4.43 -6.97
CA THR A 83 13.88 -2.99 -7.04
C THR A 83 14.49 -2.25 -5.86
N LEU A 84 15.10 -1.09 -6.16
CA LEU A 84 15.60 -0.14 -5.17
C LEU A 84 14.88 1.20 -5.32
N ALA A 85 14.59 1.84 -4.20
CA ALA A 85 14.18 3.23 -4.14
C ALA A 85 15.21 4.01 -3.32
N PHE A 86 15.91 4.95 -3.94
CA PHE A 86 16.78 5.88 -3.22
C PHE A 86 15.97 7.07 -2.75
N VAL A 87 16.14 7.43 -1.50
CA VAL A 87 15.46 8.56 -0.86
C VAL A 87 16.54 9.50 -0.33
N GLU A 88 16.59 10.70 -0.87
CA GLU A 88 17.48 11.77 -0.42
C GLU A 88 16.65 12.95 0.07
N LEU A 89 17.17 13.63 1.09
CA LEU A 89 16.62 14.90 1.56
C LEU A 89 17.40 16.03 0.90
N ASP A 90 16.71 16.97 0.30
CA ASP A 90 17.34 18.22 -0.17
C ASP A 90 17.69 19.16 1.01
N GLU A 91 18.27 20.32 0.69
CA GLU A 91 18.64 21.35 1.68
C GLU A 91 17.44 21.91 2.46
N LYS A 92 16.21 21.76 1.94
CA LYS A 92 14.97 22.18 2.58
C LYS A 92 14.31 21.06 3.38
N GLY A 93 14.88 19.84 3.35
CA GLY A 93 14.31 18.65 3.98
C GLY A 93 13.20 17.99 3.15
N GLU A 94 13.03 18.37 1.89
CA GLU A 94 12.12 17.71 0.95
C GLU A 94 12.73 16.41 0.44
N ARG A 95 11.88 15.42 0.21
CA ARG A 95 12.31 14.10 -0.23
C ARG A 95 12.29 13.97 -1.73
N HIS A 96 13.40 13.50 -2.26
CA HIS A 96 13.53 13.11 -3.64
C HIS A 96 13.66 11.59 -3.73
N PHE A 97 12.76 10.98 -4.50
CA PHE A 97 12.77 9.54 -4.76
C PHE A 97 13.39 9.28 -6.12
N SER A 98 14.23 8.25 -6.20
CA SER A 98 14.76 7.74 -7.46
C SER A 98 14.61 6.23 -7.51
N PHE A 99 13.73 5.74 -8.38
CA PHE A 99 13.48 4.31 -8.54
C PHE A 99 14.47 3.68 -9.52
N TYR A 100 15.18 2.66 -9.05
CA TYR A 100 15.98 1.76 -9.88
C TYR A 100 15.17 0.52 -10.17
N ARG A 101 14.27 0.64 -11.17
CA ARG A 101 13.20 -0.33 -11.44
C ARG A 101 13.20 -0.82 -12.91
N LYS A 102 14.33 -0.70 -13.60
CA LYS A 102 14.45 -1.23 -14.95
C LYS A 102 14.81 -2.72 -14.91
N HIS A 103 13.95 -3.57 -15.51
CA HIS A 103 14.13 -5.02 -15.56
C HIS A 103 14.24 -5.64 -14.15
N THR A 104 13.24 -5.36 -13.31
CA THR A 104 13.17 -5.83 -11.93
C THR A 104 12.11 -6.91 -11.74
N ALA A 105 12.23 -7.67 -10.65
CA ALA A 105 11.41 -8.85 -10.40
C ALA A 105 10.00 -8.54 -9.87
N ASP A 106 9.79 -7.36 -9.27
CA ASP A 106 8.56 -6.99 -8.56
C ASP A 106 7.28 -7.01 -9.41
N TYR A 107 7.39 -6.87 -10.73
CA TYR A 107 6.26 -6.97 -11.65
C TYR A 107 6.18 -8.31 -12.40
N ALA A 108 7.12 -9.22 -12.19
CA ALA A 108 7.22 -10.50 -12.89
C ALA A 108 6.70 -11.68 -12.04
N LEU A 109 5.53 -11.51 -11.43
CA LEU A 109 4.90 -12.56 -10.65
C LEU A 109 4.40 -13.69 -11.57
N PRO A 110 4.64 -14.97 -11.21
CA PRO A 110 4.21 -16.09 -12.03
C PRO A 110 2.68 -16.28 -11.96
N LEU A 111 2.03 -16.46 -13.10
CA LEU A 111 0.59 -16.72 -13.16
C LEU A 111 0.14 -17.95 -12.35
N SER A 112 1.03 -18.90 -12.11
CA SER A 112 0.78 -20.07 -11.27
C SER A 112 0.56 -19.74 -9.78
N ALA A 113 0.94 -18.53 -9.31
CA ALA A 113 0.67 -18.10 -7.96
C ALA A 113 -0.82 -17.70 -7.75
N VAL A 114 -1.53 -17.34 -8.83
CA VAL A 114 -2.90 -16.82 -8.76
C VAL A 114 -3.85 -17.79 -8.05
N GLU A 115 -3.82 -19.07 -8.40
CA GLU A 115 -4.74 -20.05 -7.80
C GLU A 115 -4.49 -20.25 -6.31
N LYS A 116 -3.23 -20.26 -5.87
CA LYS A 116 -2.86 -20.37 -4.45
C LYS A 116 -3.33 -19.14 -3.66
N ILE A 117 -3.13 -17.93 -4.21
CA ILE A 117 -3.56 -16.68 -3.59
C ILE A 117 -5.07 -16.68 -3.43
N VAL A 118 -5.82 -16.95 -4.50
CA VAL A 118 -7.28 -16.92 -4.49
C VAL A 118 -7.88 -18.00 -3.57
N ALA A 119 -7.27 -19.17 -3.51
CA ALA A 119 -7.71 -20.24 -2.62
C ALA A 119 -7.58 -19.86 -1.12
N ALA A 120 -6.54 -19.10 -0.76
CA ALA A 120 -6.25 -18.75 0.61
C ALA A 120 -6.88 -17.41 1.04
N ALA A 121 -7.17 -16.50 0.12
CA ALA A 121 -7.66 -15.15 0.43
C ALA A 121 -9.18 -15.07 0.53
N ASP A 122 -9.68 -14.18 1.38
CA ASP A 122 -11.03 -13.61 1.33
C ASP A 122 -11.01 -12.23 0.68
N ILE A 123 -9.92 -11.49 0.88
CA ILE A 123 -9.62 -10.23 0.23
C ILE A 123 -8.22 -10.32 -0.39
N VAL A 124 -8.10 -9.94 -1.65
CA VAL A 124 -6.81 -9.75 -2.32
C VAL A 124 -6.52 -8.25 -2.37
N HIS A 125 -5.44 -7.82 -1.72
CA HIS A 125 -4.97 -6.44 -1.81
C HIS A 125 -3.89 -6.33 -2.88
N LEU A 126 -4.15 -5.55 -3.92
CA LEU A 126 -3.27 -5.40 -5.08
C LEU A 126 -2.36 -4.18 -4.93
N GLY A 127 -1.05 -4.37 -5.08
CA GLY A 127 -0.07 -3.30 -5.22
C GLY A 127 -0.15 -2.62 -6.59
N SER A 128 0.20 -1.35 -6.63
CA SER A 128 0.02 -0.51 -7.82
C SER A 128 1.25 -0.43 -8.73
N LEU A 129 2.47 -0.55 -8.20
CA LEU A 129 3.69 -0.36 -8.98
C LEU A 129 3.82 -1.35 -10.14
N MET A 130 3.42 -2.62 -9.95
CA MET A 130 3.48 -3.63 -11.01
C MET A 130 2.68 -3.23 -12.26
N LEU A 131 1.70 -2.35 -12.12
CA LEU A 131 0.82 -1.95 -13.21
C LEU A 131 1.49 -1.06 -14.26
N SER A 132 2.68 -0.52 -14.00
CA SER A 132 3.47 0.20 -15.01
C SER A 132 3.95 -0.71 -16.14
N GLU A 133 4.07 -2.03 -15.88
CA GLU A 133 4.60 -2.98 -16.83
C GLU A 133 3.52 -3.93 -17.39
N PRO A 134 3.60 -4.33 -18.68
CA PRO A 134 2.63 -5.22 -19.30
C PRO A 134 2.49 -6.58 -18.58
N GLU A 135 3.59 -7.14 -18.09
CA GLU A 135 3.61 -8.41 -17.35
C GLU A 135 2.84 -8.29 -16.04
N GLY A 136 3.07 -7.21 -15.28
CA GLY A 136 2.35 -6.94 -14.04
C GLY A 136 0.86 -6.72 -14.27
N ARG A 137 0.50 -6.02 -15.36
CA ARG A 137 -0.92 -5.85 -15.76
C ARG A 137 -1.57 -7.19 -16.10
N ALA A 138 -0.87 -8.06 -16.84
CA ALA A 138 -1.40 -9.40 -17.18
C ALA A 138 -1.64 -10.25 -15.92
N PHE A 139 -0.70 -10.21 -14.97
CA PHE A 139 -0.87 -10.89 -13.68
C PHE A 139 -2.04 -10.31 -12.89
N ALA A 140 -2.13 -8.98 -12.74
CA ALA A 140 -3.19 -8.31 -11.99
C ALA A 140 -4.57 -8.57 -12.60
N ASP A 141 -4.71 -8.52 -13.94
CA ASP A 141 -5.95 -8.81 -14.63
C ASP A 141 -6.39 -10.27 -14.36
N LYS A 142 -5.48 -11.23 -14.42
CA LYS A 142 -5.77 -12.64 -14.13
C LYS A 142 -6.15 -12.86 -12.67
N LEU A 143 -5.44 -12.22 -11.74
CA LEU A 143 -5.73 -12.30 -10.31
C LEU A 143 -7.12 -11.76 -9.98
N ILE A 144 -7.47 -10.58 -10.49
CA ILE A 144 -8.80 -9.96 -10.28
C ILE A 144 -9.90 -10.83 -10.88
N GLU A 145 -9.72 -11.35 -12.12
CA GLU A 145 -10.68 -12.23 -12.76
C GLU A 145 -10.94 -13.49 -11.91
N SER A 146 -9.86 -14.12 -11.44
CA SER A 146 -9.95 -15.35 -10.66
C SER A 146 -10.56 -15.09 -9.27
N ALA A 147 -10.19 -14.00 -8.60
CA ALA A 147 -10.77 -13.59 -7.33
C ALA A 147 -12.29 -13.36 -7.44
N ARG A 148 -12.73 -12.64 -8.46
CA ARG A 148 -14.16 -12.39 -8.73
C ARG A 148 -14.94 -13.68 -9.02
N LYS A 149 -14.39 -14.60 -9.82
CA LYS A 149 -15.00 -15.92 -10.08
C LYS A 149 -15.17 -16.74 -8.81
N ALA A 150 -14.25 -16.57 -7.85
CA ALA A 150 -14.29 -17.24 -6.55
C ALA A 150 -15.11 -16.47 -5.49
N GLY A 151 -15.77 -15.36 -5.84
CA GLY A 151 -16.54 -14.52 -4.91
C GLY A 151 -15.68 -13.77 -3.88
N LYS A 152 -14.38 -13.60 -4.15
CA LYS A 152 -13.46 -12.87 -3.28
C LYS A 152 -13.47 -11.39 -3.58
N LYS A 153 -13.14 -10.56 -2.57
CA LYS A 153 -13.03 -9.11 -2.72
C LYS A 153 -11.65 -8.69 -3.22
N VAL A 154 -11.61 -7.60 -3.97
CA VAL A 154 -10.37 -6.97 -4.43
C VAL A 154 -10.22 -5.62 -3.75
N SER A 155 -9.09 -5.41 -3.09
CA SER A 155 -8.68 -4.14 -2.50
C SER A 155 -7.54 -3.53 -3.30
N PHE A 156 -7.54 -2.22 -3.49
CA PHE A 156 -6.56 -1.50 -4.27
C PHE A 156 -6.20 -0.17 -3.63
N ASP A 157 -4.90 0.07 -3.40
CA ASP A 157 -4.37 1.40 -3.10
C ASP A 157 -3.79 1.99 -4.38
N VAL A 158 -4.27 3.16 -4.79
CA VAL A 158 -3.79 3.80 -6.01
C VAL A 158 -2.31 4.13 -5.89
N ASN A 159 -1.87 4.70 -4.77
CA ASN A 159 -0.47 5.00 -4.48
C ASN A 159 0.28 5.50 -5.72
N TYR A 160 -0.26 6.58 -6.31
CA TYR A 160 0.08 7.10 -7.63
C TYR A 160 1.57 7.40 -7.78
N ARG A 161 2.15 6.92 -8.88
CA ARG A 161 3.54 7.15 -9.27
C ARG A 161 3.59 7.30 -10.79
N ASP A 162 3.72 8.52 -11.29
CA ASP A 162 3.80 8.78 -12.73
C ASP A 162 5.21 8.60 -13.30
N ASP A 163 6.22 8.74 -12.47
CA ASP A 163 7.64 8.62 -12.81
C ASP A 163 8.08 7.21 -13.29
N ILE A 164 7.24 6.19 -13.04
CA ILE A 164 7.45 4.82 -13.53
C ILE A 164 6.66 4.49 -14.80
N PHE A 165 5.87 5.44 -15.32
CA PHE A 165 5.14 5.32 -16.58
C PHE A 165 5.78 6.18 -17.68
N LYS A 166 5.34 5.99 -18.92
CA LYS A 166 5.83 6.80 -20.05
C LYS A 166 5.25 8.21 -20.06
N SER A 167 4.07 8.39 -19.47
CA SER A 167 3.42 9.69 -19.31
C SER A 167 2.38 9.65 -18.19
N GLN A 168 2.00 10.82 -17.70
CA GLN A 168 0.95 10.99 -16.71
C GLN A 168 -0.41 10.46 -17.22
N GLU A 169 -0.71 10.67 -18.50
CA GLU A 169 -1.97 10.20 -19.11
C GLU A 169 -2.03 8.66 -19.11
N GLU A 170 -0.91 7.99 -19.42
CA GLU A 170 -0.84 6.52 -19.32
C GLU A 170 -1.07 6.07 -17.88
N ALA A 171 -0.41 6.68 -16.91
CA ALA A 171 -0.56 6.35 -15.49
C ALA A 171 -2.01 6.50 -15.03
N VAL A 172 -2.64 7.65 -15.28
CA VAL A 172 -4.05 7.91 -14.94
C VAL A 172 -4.99 6.90 -15.61
N SER A 173 -4.78 6.60 -16.90
CA SER A 173 -5.59 5.62 -17.63
C SER A 173 -5.46 4.21 -17.04
N VAL A 174 -4.23 3.77 -16.70
CA VAL A 174 -3.99 2.45 -16.13
C VAL A 174 -4.58 2.36 -14.73
N TYR A 175 -4.24 3.28 -13.84
CA TYR A 175 -4.76 3.27 -12.46
C TYR A 175 -6.29 3.37 -12.41
N GLY A 176 -6.89 4.21 -13.26
CA GLY A 176 -8.35 4.34 -13.39
C GLY A 176 -9.04 3.01 -13.70
N LYS A 177 -8.45 2.22 -14.62
CA LYS A 177 -8.96 0.88 -14.96
C LYS A 177 -8.99 -0.07 -13.75
N TYR A 178 -7.97 -0.05 -12.88
CA TYR A 178 -7.91 -0.93 -11.70
C TYR A 178 -8.74 -0.38 -10.54
N LEU A 179 -8.83 0.94 -10.40
CA LEU A 179 -9.77 1.60 -9.50
C LEU A 179 -11.22 1.16 -9.79
N GLU A 180 -11.61 1.07 -11.07
CA GLU A 180 -12.94 0.58 -11.46
C GLU A 180 -13.16 -0.89 -11.12
N LYS A 181 -12.11 -1.70 -11.18
CA LYS A 181 -12.18 -3.14 -10.92
C LYS A 181 -12.16 -3.51 -9.43
N ALA A 182 -11.70 -2.64 -8.54
CA ALA A 182 -11.61 -2.95 -7.13
C ALA A 182 -12.94 -2.75 -6.38
N ASP A 183 -13.15 -3.51 -5.30
CA ASP A 183 -14.29 -3.40 -4.39
C ASP A 183 -14.02 -2.43 -3.24
N ILE A 184 -12.76 -2.39 -2.79
CA ILE A 184 -12.28 -1.53 -1.70
C ILE A 184 -11.11 -0.74 -2.27
N VAL A 185 -11.20 0.58 -2.21
CA VAL A 185 -10.18 1.48 -2.79
C VAL A 185 -9.69 2.46 -1.73
N LYS A 186 -8.41 2.77 -1.76
CA LYS A 186 -7.84 3.91 -1.04
C LYS A 186 -7.15 4.85 -2.03
N LEU A 187 -7.30 6.15 -1.78
CA LEU A 187 -6.62 7.24 -2.48
C LEU A 187 -6.19 8.30 -1.46
N SER A 188 -5.24 9.15 -1.84
CA SER A 188 -5.07 10.47 -1.22
C SER A 188 -6.03 11.48 -1.86
N GLU A 189 -6.19 12.65 -1.25
CA GLU A 189 -7.00 13.75 -1.80
C GLU A 189 -6.45 14.23 -3.15
N GLU A 190 -5.13 14.30 -3.27
CA GLU A 190 -4.43 14.66 -4.50
C GLU A 190 -4.69 13.61 -5.60
N GLU A 191 -4.57 12.34 -5.25
CA GLU A 191 -4.87 11.22 -6.16
C GLU A 191 -6.32 11.22 -6.63
N LEU A 192 -7.27 11.45 -5.71
CA LEU A 192 -8.69 11.53 -6.04
C LEU A 192 -8.96 12.61 -7.10
N SER A 193 -8.22 13.71 -7.05
CA SER A 193 -8.33 14.81 -8.00
C SER A 193 -7.83 14.47 -9.41
N LEU A 194 -7.01 13.42 -9.57
CA LEU A 194 -6.61 12.92 -10.89
C LEU A 194 -7.74 12.16 -11.60
N PHE A 195 -8.71 11.66 -10.86
CA PHE A 195 -9.77 10.76 -11.38
C PHE A 195 -11.16 11.37 -11.36
N SER A 196 -11.33 12.60 -10.87
CA SER A 196 -12.63 13.29 -10.84
C SER A 196 -12.45 14.80 -10.96
N ASN A 197 -13.34 15.44 -11.72
CA ASN A 197 -13.39 16.90 -11.92
C ASN A 197 -14.49 17.57 -11.06
N ALA A 198 -15.15 16.85 -10.15
CA ALA A 198 -16.14 17.43 -9.25
C ALA A 198 -15.52 18.51 -8.36
N ALA A 199 -16.35 19.43 -7.85
CA ALA A 199 -15.86 20.64 -7.18
C ALA A 199 -15.29 20.36 -5.79
N THR A 200 -15.89 19.44 -5.04
CA THR A 200 -15.49 19.12 -3.66
C THR A 200 -14.91 17.70 -3.54
N ALA A 201 -14.13 17.45 -2.50
CA ALA A 201 -13.59 16.14 -2.20
C ALA A 201 -14.70 15.11 -1.94
N GLU A 202 -15.78 15.52 -1.28
CA GLU A 202 -16.95 14.70 -1.02
C GLU A 202 -17.68 14.29 -2.31
N GLU A 203 -17.86 15.22 -3.25
CA GLU A 203 -18.47 14.92 -4.57
C GLU A 203 -17.58 13.97 -5.37
N LYS A 204 -16.26 14.21 -5.42
CA LYS A 204 -15.29 13.33 -6.09
C LYS A 204 -15.32 11.93 -5.49
N LEU A 205 -15.35 11.83 -4.17
CA LEU A 205 -15.42 10.57 -3.44
C LEU A 205 -16.72 9.82 -3.77
N PHE A 206 -17.84 10.52 -3.78
CA PHE A 206 -19.14 9.93 -4.08
C PHE A 206 -19.20 9.37 -5.51
N GLU A 207 -18.63 10.09 -6.49
CA GLU A 207 -18.51 9.61 -7.89
C GLU A 207 -17.73 8.29 -8.01
N LYS A 208 -16.73 8.06 -7.14
CA LYS A 208 -15.90 6.84 -7.20
C LYS A 208 -16.48 5.67 -6.42
N ALA A 209 -17.42 5.92 -5.51
CA ALA A 209 -18.03 4.89 -4.66
C ALA A 209 -19.30 4.26 -5.24
N VAL A 210 -19.47 4.28 -6.57
CA VAL A 210 -20.62 3.68 -7.24
C VAL A 210 -20.56 2.15 -7.27
N GLY A 211 -21.73 1.51 -7.37
CA GLY A 211 -21.82 0.04 -7.53
C GLY A 211 -21.50 -0.77 -6.26
N GLY A 212 -21.68 -0.20 -5.06
CA GLY A 212 -21.40 -0.88 -3.80
C GLY A 212 -19.92 -0.91 -3.40
N LYS A 213 -19.10 -0.10 -4.07
CA LYS A 213 -17.68 0.07 -3.79
C LYS A 213 -17.48 0.89 -2.51
N ILE A 214 -16.47 0.50 -1.72
CA ILE A 214 -16.03 1.25 -0.54
C ILE A 214 -14.78 2.03 -0.92
N VAL A 215 -14.81 3.36 -0.79
CA VAL A 215 -13.67 4.21 -1.15
C VAL A 215 -13.22 5.03 0.04
N PHE A 216 -11.97 4.88 0.42
CA PHE A 216 -11.29 5.64 1.46
C PHE A 216 -10.44 6.74 0.84
N VAL A 217 -10.43 7.91 1.48
CA VAL A 217 -9.56 9.03 1.10
C VAL A 217 -8.82 9.54 2.31
N THR A 218 -7.49 9.62 2.21
CA THR A 218 -6.65 10.27 3.21
C THR A 218 -6.47 11.75 2.88
N LEU A 219 -6.57 12.62 3.90
CA LEU A 219 -6.51 14.08 3.81
C LEU A 219 -5.24 14.63 4.50
N GLY A 220 -4.17 13.82 4.56
CA GLY A 220 -2.95 14.18 5.29
C GLY A 220 -3.26 14.53 6.75
N SER A 221 -2.86 15.73 7.19
CA SER A 221 -3.14 16.22 8.56
C SER A 221 -4.62 16.52 8.82
N GLY A 222 -5.47 16.51 7.78
CA GLY A 222 -6.93 16.69 7.90
C GLY A 222 -7.67 15.42 8.32
N GLY A 223 -7.01 14.27 8.35
CA GLY A 223 -7.62 12.98 8.69
C GLY A 223 -8.01 12.14 7.49
N SER A 224 -9.23 11.62 7.47
CA SER A 224 -9.68 10.75 6.39
C SER A 224 -11.19 10.74 6.20
N MET A 225 -11.62 10.27 5.04
CA MET A 225 -13.02 10.06 4.68
C MET A 225 -13.23 8.65 4.12
N VAL A 226 -14.46 8.16 4.21
CA VAL A 226 -14.93 6.97 3.50
C VAL A 226 -16.31 7.20 2.91
N CYS A 227 -16.52 6.72 1.70
CA CYS A 227 -17.86 6.55 1.14
C CYS A 227 -18.18 5.06 1.04
N ALA A 228 -19.27 4.66 1.67
CA ALA A 228 -19.81 3.31 1.62
C ALA A 228 -21.34 3.40 1.64
N ASP A 229 -22.04 2.49 0.96
CA ASP A 229 -23.51 2.43 0.92
C ASP A 229 -24.19 3.78 0.61
N GLY A 230 -23.54 4.59 -0.24
CA GLY A 230 -24.04 5.91 -0.65
C GLY A 230 -24.01 6.98 0.44
N LYS A 231 -23.21 6.79 1.49
CA LYS A 231 -23.00 7.75 2.59
C LYS A 231 -21.52 8.05 2.76
N ILE A 232 -21.22 9.23 3.27
CA ILE A 232 -19.87 9.67 3.59
C ILE A 232 -19.72 9.84 5.09
N TRP A 233 -18.61 9.31 5.61
CA TRP A 233 -18.13 9.54 6.98
C TRP A 233 -16.78 10.23 6.91
N LYS A 234 -16.46 11.04 7.92
CA LYS A 234 -15.22 11.81 7.99
C LYS A 234 -14.71 11.85 9.42
N GLU A 235 -13.43 11.57 9.60
CA GLU A 235 -12.76 11.63 10.89
C GLU A 235 -11.49 12.47 10.78
N SER A 236 -11.33 13.43 11.68
CA SER A 236 -10.11 14.21 11.81
C SER A 236 -9.06 13.47 12.62
N ILE A 237 -7.82 13.92 12.55
CA ILE A 237 -6.74 13.45 13.42
C ILE A 237 -6.29 14.52 14.39
N ARG A 238 -5.72 14.11 15.52
CA ARG A 238 -4.96 15.03 16.38
C ARG A 238 -3.62 15.33 15.72
N PRO A 239 -3.17 16.58 15.71
CA PRO A 239 -1.87 16.94 15.18
C PRO A 239 -0.75 16.19 15.92
N VAL A 240 0.14 15.56 15.17
CA VAL A 240 1.35 14.92 15.70
C VAL A 240 2.59 15.52 15.03
N ARG A 241 3.72 15.44 15.70
CA ARG A 241 5.00 15.85 15.10
C ARG A 241 5.49 14.76 14.16
N ALA A 242 5.41 15.03 12.86
CA ALA A 242 5.95 14.13 11.86
C ALA A 242 7.49 14.13 11.87
N VAL A 243 8.07 12.94 11.85
CA VAL A 243 9.51 12.66 11.65
C VAL A 243 9.71 12.18 10.22
N ASP A 244 8.83 11.27 9.76
CA ASP A 244 8.90 10.62 8.46
C ASP A 244 7.49 10.27 7.99
N THR A 245 7.07 10.76 6.83
CA THR A 245 5.72 10.50 6.31
C THR A 245 5.63 9.25 5.43
N THR A 246 6.77 8.54 5.22
CA THR A 246 6.81 7.31 4.42
C THR A 246 5.93 6.23 5.03
N GLY A 247 5.08 5.61 4.21
CA GLY A 247 4.21 4.51 4.63
C GLY A 247 3.00 4.90 5.48
N ALA A 248 2.76 6.21 5.72
CA ALA A 248 1.58 6.64 6.50
C ALA A 248 0.27 6.20 5.86
N GLY A 249 0.16 6.30 4.53
CA GLY A 249 -0.99 5.82 3.76
C GLY A 249 -1.15 4.30 3.82
N ASP A 250 -0.04 3.56 3.74
CA ASP A 250 -0.02 2.10 3.85
C ASP A 250 -0.46 1.67 5.26
N ALA A 251 0.05 2.35 6.30
CA ALA A 251 -0.32 2.11 7.70
C ALA A 251 -1.81 2.41 7.96
N PHE A 252 -2.32 3.54 7.44
CA PHE A 252 -3.75 3.84 7.47
C PHE A 252 -4.56 2.70 6.86
N PHE A 253 -4.17 2.24 5.68
CA PHE A 253 -4.92 1.20 4.98
C PHE A 253 -4.80 -0.17 5.65
N ALA A 254 -3.65 -0.48 6.26
CA ALA A 254 -3.50 -1.67 7.10
C ALA A 254 -4.48 -1.66 8.29
N GLY A 255 -4.62 -0.52 8.97
CA GLY A 255 -5.58 -0.33 10.06
C GLY A 255 -7.03 -0.50 9.59
N VAL A 256 -7.39 0.11 8.46
CA VAL A 256 -8.71 -0.02 7.82
C VAL A 256 -9.03 -1.47 7.48
N LEU A 257 -8.15 -2.15 6.75
CA LEU A 257 -8.37 -3.53 6.34
C LEU A 257 -8.43 -4.48 7.54
N SER A 258 -7.60 -4.26 8.56
CA SER A 258 -7.64 -5.04 9.82
C SER A 258 -8.97 -4.86 10.56
N ALA A 259 -9.48 -3.63 10.66
CA ALA A 259 -10.76 -3.36 11.30
C ALA A 259 -11.92 -4.03 10.54
N MET A 260 -11.91 -3.94 9.21
CA MET A 260 -12.91 -4.58 8.35
C MET A 260 -12.88 -6.11 8.45
N ASP A 261 -11.69 -6.73 8.48
CA ASP A 261 -11.50 -8.18 8.65
C ASP A 261 -12.00 -8.67 10.02
N ALA A 262 -11.78 -7.88 11.07
CA ALA A 262 -12.33 -8.12 12.40
C ALA A 262 -13.85 -7.94 12.52
N GLY A 263 -14.52 -7.59 11.42
CA GLY A 263 -15.98 -7.42 11.38
C GLY A 263 -16.49 -6.06 11.82
N GLU A 264 -15.62 -5.05 12.00
CA GLU A 264 -16.06 -3.70 12.31
C GLU A 264 -16.86 -3.10 11.15
N ARG A 265 -17.99 -2.45 11.46
CA ARG A 265 -18.89 -1.82 10.48
C ARG A 265 -19.26 -0.38 10.84
N ASP A 266 -18.81 0.12 11.98
CA ASP A 266 -18.83 1.56 12.29
C ASP A 266 -17.71 2.25 11.54
N TRP A 267 -18.07 2.94 10.46
CA TRP A 267 -17.10 3.60 9.58
C TRP A 267 -16.28 4.69 10.30
N ASN A 268 -16.85 5.38 11.28
CA ASN A 268 -16.08 6.33 12.08
C ASN A 268 -14.99 5.62 12.88
N LYS A 269 -15.30 4.46 13.45
CA LYS A 269 -14.32 3.65 14.17
C LYS A 269 -13.26 3.06 13.23
N VAL A 270 -13.65 2.59 12.04
CA VAL A 270 -12.70 2.14 11.01
C VAL A 270 -11.73 3.25 10.64
N LEU A 271 -12.24 4.48 10.38
CA LEU A 271 -11.40 5.63 10.06
C LEU A 271 -10.47 6.01 11.23
N ARG A 272 -10.96 6.01 12.46
CA ARG A 272 -10.13 6.29 13.66
C ARG A 272 -8.99 5.30 13.81
N ILE A 273 -9.22 4.00 13.59
CA ILE A 273 -8.17 2.98 13.63
C ILE A 273 -7.12 3.24 12.54
N GLY A 274 -7.57 3.47 11.29
CA GLY A 274 -6.66 3.82 10.19
C GLY A 274 -5.83 5.10 10.49
N ASN A 275 -6.50 6.16 10.96
CA ASN A 275 -5.87 7.42 11.33
C ASN A 275 -4.83 7.25 12.46
N ALA A 276 -5.12 6.42 13.47
CA ALA A 276 -4.18 6.12 14.54
C ALA A 276 -2.92 5.40 14.01
N CYS A 277 -3.08 4.41 13.13
CA CYS A 277 -1.95 3.72 12.50
C CYS A 277 -1.09 4.69 11.68
N GLY A 278 -1.70 5.53 10.83
CA GLY A 278 -0.99 6.54 10.05
C GLY A 278 -0.27 7.56 10.94
N SER A 279 -0.94 8.06 11.99
CA SER A 279 -0.37 9.03 12.93
C SER A 279 0.79 8.48 13.75
N LEU A 280 0.75 7.21 14.15
CA LEU A 280 1.85 6.54 14.81
C LEU A 280 3.03 6.35 13.85
N THR A 281 2.77 5.99 12.60
CA THR A 281 3.81 5.77 11.59
C THR A 281 4.62 7.03 11.33
N VAL A 282 3.99 8.17 11.15
CA VAL A 282 4.72 9.42 10.83
C VAL A 282 5.65 9.90 11.95
N GLN A 283 5.55 9.37 13.17
CA GLN A 283 6.42 9.71 14.30
C GLN A 283 7.73 8.88 14.32
N HIS A 284 7.89 7.92 13.40
CA HIS A 284 9.04 7.04 13.32
C HIS A 284 9.70 7.15 11.93
N LYS A 285 10.92 6.63 11.80
CA LYS A 285 11.59 6.48 10.51
C LYS A 285 11.22 5.15 9.86
N GLY A 286 10.93 5.18 8.55
CA GLY A 286 10.57 4.00 7.76
C GLY A 286 9.10 3.62 7.92
N ALA A 287 8.63 2.77 7.02
CA ALA A 287 7.21 2.44 6.85
C ALA A 287 6.74 1.24 7.68
N VAL A 288 7.65 0.48 8.29
CA VAL A 288 7.34 -0.82 8.91
C VAL A 288 7.75 -0.85 10.39
N GLY A 289 6.88 -1.41 11.24
CA GLY A 289 7.18 -1.63 12.66
C GLY A 289 6.99 -0.38 13.55
N ALA A 290 6.29 0.63 13.06
CA ALA A 290 6.05 1.88 13.78
C ALA A 290 4.96 1.76 14.86
N PHE A 291 4.12 0.73 14.82
CA PHE A 291 3.02 0.52 15.76
C PHE A 291 2.78 -0.98 16.03
N CYS A 292 2.03 -1.25 17.07
CA CYS A 292 1.45 -2.56 17.38
C CYS A 292 0.00 -2.37 17.85
N LYS A 293 -0.72 -3.45 18.04
CA LYS A 293 -2.12 -3.42 18.48
C LYS A 293 -2.33 -2.59 19.74
N GLU A 294 -1.46 -2.75 20.73
CA GLU A 294 -1.53 -2.06 22.04
C GLU A 294 -1.30 -0.55 21.90
N SER A 295 -0.39 -0.13 21.01
CA SER A 295 -0.12 1.30 20.77
C SER A 295 -1.30 1.98 20.06
N VAL A 296 -1.96 1.26 19.12
CA VAL A 296 -3.15 1.75 18.43
C VAL A 296 -4.33 1.87 19.41
N ILE A 297 -4.55 0.87 20.29
CA ILE A 297 -5.61 0.94 21.31
C ILE A 297 -5.41 2.18 22.20
N ARG A 298 -4.21 2.41 22.71
CA ARG A 298 -3.90 3.61 23.50
C ARG A 298 -4.17 4.91 22.75
N ALA A 299 -3.76 4.99 21.49
CA ALA A 299 -3.99 6.18 20.67
C ALA A 299 -5.48 6.46 20.38
N LEU A 300 -6.35 5.46 20.55
CA LEU A 300 -7.81 5.61 20.40
C LEU A 300 -8.49 6.04 21.71
N GLU A 301 -7.87 5.80 22.86
CA GLU A 301 -8.37 6.17 24.20
C GLU A 301 -8.04 7.63 24.56
N ASP A 302 -6.89 8.13 24.03
CA ASP A 302 -6.45 9.52 24.20
C ASP A 302 -7.27 10.51 23.34
#